data_1d8b6c329cdd0d090e86567004e907be
#
_entry.id   1d8b6c329cdd0d090e86567004e907be
#
_cell.length_a   1.000
_cell.length_b   1.000
_cell.length_c   1.000
_cell.angle_alpha   90.00
_cell.angle_beta   90.00
_cell.angle_gamma   90.00
#
_symmetry.space_group_name_H-M   'P 1'
#
loop_
_entity.id
_entity.type
_entity.pdbx_description
1 polymer ?
#
loop_
_entity_poly.entity_id
_entity_poly.type
_entity_poly.pdbx_seq_one_letter_code
_entity_poly.pdbx_strand_id
1 'polypeptide(L)'
;MKIGKHCAVCRNVDIRSPYRIGIGEHCTVNKRVVFDGRGGLKIGKNVDIAQEVNIWSLQHDYNSPTYSTKSGIVVIEDYVWLASRVTVLPGVTIGRGAVIGACSVVTKDIPPMSIAVGNPAKIIGRRYDCLEYELGHRGWFK
;
A
#
# COMPACT_ATOMS: atom_id res chain seq x y z
N MET A 1 -14.88 -6.45 -1.16
CA MET A 1 -13.98 -5.29 -1.35
C MET A 1 -14.81 -4.10 -1.78
N LYS A 2 -14.57 -2.95 -1.17
CA LYS A 2 -15.16 -1.69 -1.62
C LYS A 2 -14.09 -0.92 -2.41
N ILE A 3 -14.43 -0.46 -3.61
CA ILE A 3 -13.53 0.32 -4.46
C ILE A 3 -14.25 1.61 -4.85
N GLY A 4 -13.56 2.74 -4.68
CA GLY A 4 -14.04 4.05 -5.09
C GLY A 4 -14.12 4.21 -6.61
N LYS A 5 -14.72 5.31 -7.06
CA LYS A 5 -14.84 5.63 -8.48
C LYS A 5 -13.48 5.97 -9.10
N HIS A 6 -13.39 5.84 -10.41
CA HIS A 6 -12.21 6.24 -11.21
C HIS A 6 -10.92 5.53 -10.83
N CYS A 7 -11.00 4.31 -10.30
CA CYS A 7 -9.82 3.48 -10.05
C CYS A 7 -9.44 2.65 -11.29
N ALA A 8 -8.14 2.52 -11.52
CA ALA A 8 -7.60 1.63 -12.54
C ALA A 8 -6.90 0.44 -11.85
N VAL A 9 -7.44 -0.75 -12.01
CA VAL A 9 -6.87 -1.99 -11.44
C VAL A 9 -6.46 -2.92 -12.56
N CYS A 10 -5.18 -3.24 -12.61
CA CYS A 10 -4.64 -4.18 -13.60
C CYS A 10 -5.04 -5.62 -13.33
N ARG A 11 -4.81 -6.49 -14.31
CA ARG A 11 -4.98 -7.94 -14.18
C ARG A 11 -3.90 -8.55 -13.27
N ASN A 12 -4.16 -9.76 -12.76
CA ASN A 12 -3.23 -10.51 -11.91
C ASN A 12 -2.90 -9.81 -10.59
N VAL A 13 -3.91 -9.24 -9.94
CA VAL A 13 -3.85 -8.77 -8.56
C VAL A 13 -4.34 -9.91 -7.67
N ASP A 14 -3.53 -10.34 -6.69
CA ASP A 14 -3.92 -11.34 -5.70
C ASP A 14 -4.64 -10.64 -4.53
N ILE A 15 -5.84 -11.07 -4.22
CA ILE A 15 -6.68 -10.42 -3.20
C ILE A 15 -7.17 -11.48 -2.20
N ARG A 16 -6.74 -11.33 -0.94
CA ARG A 16 -7.14 -12.20 0.18
C ARG A 16 -8.12 -11.47 1.08
N SER A 17 -9.21 -12.15 1.47
CA SER A 17 -10.27 -11.57 2.33
C SER A 17 -10.79 -10.21 1.83
N PRO A 18 -11.33 -10.14 0.61
CA PRO A 18 -11.68 -8.88 -0.04
C PRO A 18 -12.71 -8.06 0.75
N TYR A 19 -13.55 -8.69 1.54
CA TYR A 19 -14.57 -8.02 2.37
C TYR A 19 -13.99 -7.10 3.45
N ARG A 20 -12.69 -7.22 3.76
CA ARG A 20 -11.96 -6.37 4.71
C ARG A 20 -11.04 -5.36 4.04
N ILE A 21 -11.21 -5.14 2.73
CA ILE A 21 -10.41 -4.20 1.94
C ILE A 21 -11.29 -3.05 1.46
N GLY A 22 -10.84 -1.82 1.72
CA GLY A 22 -11.40 -0.60 1.18
C GLY A 22 -10.37 0.19 0.41
N ILE A 23 -10.72 0.66 -0.80
CA ILE A 23 -9.89 1.48 -1.67
C ILE A 23 -10.68 2.75 -2.00
N GLY A 24 -10.08 3.91 -1.80
CA GLY A 24 -10.65 5.22 -2.12
C GLY A 24 -10.76 5.46 -3.63
N GLU A 25 -11.12 6.67 -3.99
CA GLU A 25 -11.30 7.07 -5.40
C GLU A 25 -9.95 7.38 -6.06
N HIS A 26 -9.93 7.34 -7.40
CA HIS A 26 -8.77 7.75 -8.20
C HIS A 26 -7.47 6.99 -7.88
N CYS A 27 -7.56 5.71 -7.54
CA CYS A 27 -6.38 4.89 -7.28
C CYS A 27 -5.94 4.10 -8.51
N THR A 28 -4.63 3.87 -8.60
CA THR A 28 -4.04 3.00 -9.62
C THR A 28 -3.39 1.79 -8.95
N VAL A 29 -3.75 0.60 -9.38
CA VAL A 29 -3.18 -0.67 -8.90
C VAL A 29 -2.61 -1.44 -10.07
N ASN A 30 -1.30 -1.61 -10.08
CA ASN A 30 -0.59 -2.25 -11.17
C ASN A 30 -0.54 -3.79 -11.05
N LYS A 31 0.16 -4.43 -12.00
CA LYS A 31 0.19 -5.90 -12.14
C LYS A 31 0.89 -6.58 -10.97
N ARG A 32 0.42 -7.78 -10.63
CA ARG A 32 1.02 -8.67 -9.64
C ARG A 32 1.14 -8.05 -8.23
N VAL A 33 0.24 -7.13 -7.92
CA VAL A 33 0.09 -6.61 -6.57
C VAL A 33 -0.62 -7.64 -5.70
N VAL A 34 -0.20 -7.76 -4.44
CA VAL A 34 -0.84 -8.61 -3.43
C VAL A 34 -1.49 -7.72 -2.38
N PHE A 35 -2.80 -7.91 -2.18
CA PHE A 35 -3.58 -7.31 -1.11
C PHE A 35 -4.02 -8.36 -0.10
N ASP A 36 -3.45 -8.33 1.08
CA ASP A 36 -3.87 -9.18 2.19
C ASP A 36 -4.83 -8.44 3.13
N GLY A 37 -6.11 -8.72 3.00
CA GLY A 37 -7.16 -8.15 3.85
C GLY A 37 -7.44 -8.93 5.13
N ARG A 38 -6.72 -10.01 5.44
CA ARG A 38 -7.02 -10.85 6.62
C ARG A 38 -6.95 -10.08 7.94
N GLY A 39 -6.03 -9.14 8.08
CA GLY A 39 -5.96 -8.20 9.20
C GLY A 39 -6.68 -6.86 8.96
N GLY A 40 -7.14 -6.63 7.75
CA GLY A 40 -7.74 -5.38 7.28
C GLY A 40 -6.77 -4.52 6.45
N LEU A 41 -7.30 -3.88 5.41
CA LEU A 41 -6.54 -2.97 4.54
C LEU A 41 -7.41 -1.79 4.16
N LYS A 42 -6.93 -0.58 4.43
CA LYS A 42 -7.56 0.68 4.03
C LYS A 42 -6.61 1.47 3.15
N ILE A 43 -7.07 1.82 1.97
CA ILE A 43 -6.34 2.64 1.00
C ILE A 43 -7.15 3.89 0.72
N GLY A 44 -6.53 5.04 0.87
CA GLY A 44 -7.13 6.36 0.65
C GLY A 44 -7.35 6.68 -0.83
N LYS A 45 -7.44 7.97 -1.14
CA LYS A 45 -7.68 8.50 -2.49
C LYS A 45 -6.36 8.85 -3.19
N ASN A 46 -6.36 8.79 -4.52
CA ASN A 46 -5.19 9.16 -5.33
C ASN A 46 -3.91 8.39 -4.95
N VAL A 47 -4.05 7.14 -4.56
CA VAL A 47 -2.92 6.25 -4.23
C VAL A 47 -2.46 5.53 -5.48
N ASP A 48 -1.16 5.59 -5.74
CA ASP A 48 -0.53 4.86 -6.84
C ASP A 48 0.27 3.67 -6.30
N ILE A 49 -0.14 2.48 -6.69
CA ILE A 49 0.50 1.23 -6.30
C ILE A 49 1.12 0.59 -7.54
N ALA A 50 2.44 0.65 -7.61
CA ALA A 50 3.20 0.12 -8.72
C ALA A 50 3.20 -1.42 -8.72
N GLN A 51 3.80 -1.99 -9.75
CA GLN A 51 3.81 -3.45 -9.95
C GLN A 51 4.56 -4.20 -8.83
N GLU A 52 4.07 -5.40 -8.54
CA GLU A 52 4.69 -6.33 -7.59
C GLU A 52 4.76 -5.80 -6.14
N VAL A 53 3.96 -4.81 -5.80
CA VAL A 53 3.81 -4.37 -4.41
C VAL A 53 3.08 -5.44 -3.62
N ASN A 54 3.56 -5.73 -2.41
CA ASN A 54 2.96 -6.69 -1.49
C ASN A 54 2.55 -6.00 -0.21
N ILE A 55 1.26 -6.02 0.11
CA ILE A 55 0.73 -5.46 1.35
C ILE A 55 0.18 -6.60 2.21
N TRP A 56 0.86 -6.86 3.32
CA TRP A 56 0.54 -7.91 4.26
C TRP A 56 -0.12 -7.35 5.52
N SER A 57 -1.26 -7.89 5.92
CA SER A 57 -1.94 -7.51 7.16
C SER A 57 -1.95 -8.63 8.21
N LEU A 58 -1.34 -9.77 7.89
CA LEU A 58 -1.22 -10.91 8.79
C LEU A 58 0.09 -11.63 8.54
N GLN A 59 0.75 -12.02 9.62
CA GLN A 59 1.98 -12.83 9.61
C GLN A 59 1.99 -13.80 10.80
N HIS A 60 2.89 -14.77 10.78
CA HIS A 60 3.10 -15.63 11.95
C HIS A 60 3.89 -14.89 13.03
N ASP A 61 3.60 -15.23 14.29
CA ASP A 61 4.43 -14.83 15.41
C ASP A 61 5.54 -15.88 15.60
N TYR A 62 6.75 -15.53 15.20
CA TYR A 62 7.91 -16.43 15.31
C TYR A 62 8.31 -16.74 16.77
N ASN A 63 7.84 -15.96 17.75
CA ASN A 63 8.03 -16.25 19.17
C ASN A 63 6.91 -17.09 19.77
N SER A 64 5.85 -17.39 19.02
CA SER A 64 4.77 -18.22 19.50
C SER A 64 5.17 -19.71 19.52
N PRO A 65 5.04 -20.41 20.65
CA PRO A 65 5.31 -21.84 20.71
C PRO A 65 4.35 -22.69 19.87
N THR A 66 3.21 -22.13 19.47
CA THR A 66 2.21 -22.77 18.62
C THR A 66 2.16 -22.24 17.19
N TYR A 67 3.15 -21.43 16.81
CA TYR A 67 3.19 -20.79 15.49
C TYR A 67 1.92 -19.99 15.18
N SER A 68 1.39 -19.32 16.18
CA SER A 68 0.18 -18.48 16.05
C SER A 68 0.40 -17.31 15.10
N THR A 69 -0.69 -16.66 14.70
CA THR A 69 -0.62 -15.50 13.80
C THR A 69 -0.79 -14.18 14.54
N LYS A 70 -0.15 -13.14 14.03
CA LYS A 70 -0.39 -11.74 14.39
C LYS A 70 -0.99 -11.01 13.20
N SER A 71 -2.10 -10.32 13.41
CA SER A 71 -2.70 -9.44 12.41
C SER A 71 -2.59 -7.99 12.83
N GLY A 72 -2.54 -7.10 11.85
CA GLY A 72 -2.58 -5.67 12.07
C GLY A 72 -3.12 -4.99 10.83
N ILE A 73 -4.10 -4.11 11.01
CA ILE A 73 -4.64 -3.33 9.89
C ILE A 73 -3.52 -2.50 9.25
N VAL A 74 -3.46 -2.53 7.93
CA VAL A 74 -2.59 -1.64 7.15
C VAL A 74 -3.42 -0.47 6.64
N VAL A 75 -2.90 0.74 6.81
CA VAL A 75 -3.52 1.97 6.34
C VAL A 75 -2.56 2.68 5.40
N ILE A 76 -3.00 2.89 4.17
CA ILE A 76 -2.32 3.71 3.16
C ILE A 76 -3.15 4.96 2.97
N GLU A 77 -2.65 6.11 3.41
CA GLU A 77 -3.40 7.37 3.34
C GLU A 77 -3.39 7.96 1.93
N ASP A 78 -4.12 9.07 1.75
CA ASP A 78 -4.28 9.71 0.45
C ASP A 78 -2.94 10.13 -0.18
N TYR A 79 -2.87 10.11 -1.52
CA TYR A 79 -1.71 10.55 -2.29
C TYR A 79 -0.40 9.79 -2.04
N VAL A 80 -0.46 8.64 -1.39
CA VAL A 80 0.73 7.78 -1.23
C VAL A 80 1.12 7.17 -2.56
N TRP A 81 2.42 7.11 -2.80
CA TRP A 81 3.01 6.38 -3.92
C TRP A 81 3.89 5.24 -3.39
N LEU A 82 3.48 4.02 -3.70
CA LEU A 82 4.29 2.82 -3.48
C LEU A 82 4.95 2.42 -4.79
N ALA A 83 6.27 2.59 -4.88
CA ALA A 83 7.03 2.21 -6.06
C ALA A 83 7.12 0.67 -6.19
N SER A 84 7.67 0.19 -7.30
CA SER A 84 7.68 -1.23 -7.63
C SER A 84 8.35 -2.10 -6.58
N ARG A 85 7.75 -3.26 -6.30
CA ARG A 85 8.28 -4.27 -5.36
C ARG A 85 8.40 -3.80 -3.90
N VAL A 86 7.65 -2.79 -3.52
CA VAL A 86 7.54 -2.41 -2.10
C VAL A 86 6.79 -3.51 -1.35
N THR A 87 7.27 -3.81 -0.15
CA THR A 87 6.57 -4.69 0.80
C THR A 87 6.17 -3.89 2.02
N VAL A 88 4.89 -3.95 2.40
CA VAL A 88 4.35 -3.33 3.61
C VAL A 88 3.95 -4.41 4.60
N LEU A 89 4.44 -4.30 5.84
CA LEU A 89 4.18 -5.27 6.89
C LEU A 89 2.91 -4.97 7.70
N PRO A 90 2.36 -5.97 8.42
CA PRO A 90 1.15 -5.81 9.22
C PRO A 90 1.22 -4.67 10.22
N GLY A 91 0.11 -3.93 10.35
CA GLY A 91 -0.04 -2.86 11.33
C GLY A 91 0.56 -1.51 10.93
N VAL A 92 1.17 -1.41 9.75
CA VAL A 92 1.82 -0.17 9.29
C VAL A 92 0.79 0.83 8.77
N THR A 93 0.97 2.10 9.15
CA THR A 93 0.30 3.25 8.55
C THR A 93 1.29 4.06 7.73
N ILE A 94 0.98 4.28 6.46
CA ILE A 94 1.76 5.15 5.58
C ILE A 94 1.00 6.45 5.40
N GLY A 95 1.58 7.53 5.90
CA GLY A 95 0.95 8.85 5.99
C GLY A 95 0.73 9.52 4.63
N ARG A 96 -0.23 10.44 4.59
CA ARG A 96 -0.65 11.16 3.39
C ARG A 96 0.55 11.69 2.60
N GLY A 97 0.53 11.45 1.31
CA GLY A 97 1.55 11.98 0.39
C GLY A 97 2.93 11.34 0.51
N ALA A 98 3.12 10.35 1.37
CA ALA A 98 4.41 9.66 1.48
C ALA A 98 4.76 8.91 0.19
N VAL A 99 6.05 8.80 -0.08
CA VAL A 99 6.60 8.05 -1.21
C VAL A 99 7.53 6.96 -0.68
N ILE A 100 7.28 5.73 -1.10
CA ILE A 100 8.13 4.59 -0.75
C ILE A 100 8.89 4.15 -2.00
N GLY A 101 10.21 4.23 -1.95
CA GLY A 101 11.09 3.87 -3.05
C GLY A 101 11.06 2.38 -3.39
N ALA A 102 11.41 2.05 -4.63
CA ALA A 102 11.36 0.68 -5.13
C ALA A 102 12.16 -0.31 -4.28
N CYS A 103 11.65 -1.55 -4.16
CA CYS A 103 12.28 -2.64 -3.40
C CYS A 103 12.41 -2.39 -1.90
N SER A 104 11.72 -1.42 -1.35
CA SER A 104 11.72 -1.12 0.09
C SER A 104 10.81 -2.06 0.88
N VAL A 105 11.16 -2.27 2.16
CA VAL A 105 10.35 -3.03 3.11
C VAL A 105 9.95 -2.09 4.26
N VAL A 106 8.66 -1.75 4.33
CA VAL A 106 8.11 -0.84 5.33
C VAL A 106 7.71 -1.64 6.57
N THR A 107 8.47 -1.48 7.65
CA THR A 107 8.29 -2.22 8.90
C THR A 107 7.67 -1.37 10.01
N LYS A 108 7.63 -0.04 9.85
CA LYS A 108 7.11 0.94 10.81
C LYS A 108 6.31 2.00 10.08
N ASP A 109 5.50 2.74 10.82
CA ASP A 109 4.73 3.86 10.30
C ASP A 109 5.62 4.89 9.61
N ILE A 110 5.13 5.42 8.50
CA ILE A 110 5.80 6.48 7.72
C ILE A 110 5.00 7.77 7.89
N PRO A 111 5.63 8.85 8.38
CA PRO A 111 4.97 10.14 8.52
C PRO A 111 4.49 10.71 7.18
N PRO A 112 3.46 11.58 7.19
CA PRO A 112 3.01 12.26 5.97
C PRO A 112 4.13 12.98 5.22
N MET A 113 4.03 13.01 3.89
CA MET A 113 4.94 13.72 2.99
C MET A 113 6.39 13.26 3.05
N SER A 114 6.69 12.13 3.70
CA SER A 114 8.04 11.57 3.79
C SER A 114 8.40 10.77 2.54
N ILE A 115 9.67 10.80 2.18
CA ILE A 115 10.27 9.89 1.20
C ILE A 115 11.09 8.87 1.96
N ALA A 116 10.72 7.59 1.87
CA ALA A 116 11.40 6.50 2.57
C ALA A 116 11.88 5.43 1.59
N VAL A 117 13.06 4.90 1.84
CA VAL A 117 13.67 3.86 1.00
C VAL A 117 14.43 2.83 1.83
N GLY A 118 14.59 1.65 1.27
CA GLY A 118 15.48 0.62 1.81
C GLY A 118 14.76 -0.52 2.55
N ASN A 119 15.54 -1.43 3.09
CA ASN A 119 15.09 -2.56 3.91
C ASN A 119 15.93 -2.65 5.20
N PRO A 120 15.38 -2.26 6.37
CA PRO A 120 14.08 -1.63 6.53
C PRO A 120 14.05 -0.22 5.92
N ALA A 121 12.86 0.24 5.50
CA ALA A 121 12.69 1.57 4.93
C ALA A 121 13.01 2.67 5.95
N LYS A 122 13.82 3.64 5.51
CA LYS A 122 14.21 4.80 6.30
C LYS A 122 13.90 6.09 5.56
N ILE A 123 13.52 7.12 6.29
CA ILE A 123 13.21 8.43 5.73
C ILE A 123 14.51 9.07 5.24
N ILE A 124 14.53 9.47 3.96
CA ILE A 124 15.67 10.13 3.32
C ILE A 124 15.37 11.57 2.88
N GLY A 125 14.12 11.98 2.95
CA GLY A 125 13.71 13.29 2.50
C GLY A 125 12.23 13.56 2.71
N ARG A 126 11.79 14.68 2.16
CA ARG A 126 10.42 15.14 2.22
C ARG A 126 9.92 15.51 0.83
N ARG A 127 8.70 15.12 0.52
CA ARG A 127 8.01 15.48 -0.72
C ARG A 127 7.52 16.94 -0.66
N TYR A 128 7.49 17.64 -1.81
CA TYR A 128 6.86 18.95 -1.90
C TYR A 128 5.35 18.86 -1.67
N ASP A 129 4.80 19.78 -0.90
CA ASP A 129 3.39 19.79 -0.49
C ASP A 129 2.51 20.52 -1.53
N CYS A 130 2.43 19.97 -2.75
CA CYS A 130 1.61 20.45 -3.86
C CYS A 130 0.94 19.28 -4.56
N LEU A 131 0.02 18.59 -3.88
CA LEU A 131 -0.63 17.38 -4.40
C LEU A 131 -2.00 17.75 -4.97
N GLU A 132 -2.09 17.99 -6.26
CA GLU A 132 -3.30 18.41 -6.98
C GLU A 132 -3.72 17.46 -8.11
N TYR A 133 -3.07 16.29 -8.25
CA TYR A 133 -3.37 15.35 -9.31
C TYR A 133 -4.50 14.40 -8.94
N GLU A 134 -5.22 13.92 -9.97
CA GLU A 134 -6.15 12.80 -9.89
C GLU A 134 -5.65 11.66 -10.76
N LEU A 135 -5.57 10.47 -10.17
CA LEU A 135 -5.15 9.25 -10.86
C LEU A 135 -6.35 8.52 -11.50
N GLY A 136 -6.07 7.43 -12.18
CA GLY A 136 -7.10 6.45 -12.59
C GLY A 136 -7.81 6.73 -13.91
N HIS A 137 -7.55 7.82 -14.59
CA HIS A 137 -8.27 8.16 -15.84
C HIS A 137 -7.39 8.23 -17.10
N ARG A 138 -6.14 7.86 -17.04
CA ARG A 138 -5.32 7.76 -18.24
C ARG A 138 -5.33 6.33 -18.75
N GLY A 139 -6.06 6.11 -19.84
CA GLY A 139 -6.04 4.87 -20.60
C GLY A 139 -4.68 4.62 -21.24
N TRP A 140 -3.71 4.31 -20.43
CA TRP A 140 -2.38 3.92 -20.86
C TRP A 140 -2.31 2.41 -20.90
N PHE A 141 -2.27 1.88 -22.10
CA PHE A 141 -2.00 0.48 -22.43
C PHE A 141 -2.80 -0.57 -21.64
N LYS A 142 -3.84 -1.01 -22.27
CA LYS A 142 -4.61 -2.21 -21.89
C LYS A 142 -3.75 -3.47 -22.07
#